data_725bd762a72e45f69c0ad5aa6a84e854
#
_entry.id   725bd762a72e45f69c0ad5aa6a84e854
#
_cell.length_a   1.000
_cell.length_b   1.000
_cell.length_c   1.000
_cell.angle_alpha   90.00
_cell.angle_beta   90.00
_cell.angle_gamma   90.00
#
_symmetry.space_group_name_H-M   'P 1'
#
loop_
_entity.id
_entity.type
_entity.pdbx_description
1 polymer ?
#
loop_
_entity_poly.entity_id
_entity_poly.type
_entity_poly.pdbx_seq_one_letter_code
_entity_poly.pdbx_strand_id
1 'polypeptide(L)'
;MAKVKPFRGVRPPREMVEEVVSRPYDVLNSEEARKEAEGNPKSLYHIIKPEINFEPGTDEHDPKVYEKAVEQFNTFQKNGWLVQDPKENYYIYAQTMDGRTQYGFVIGAWVDDYMEGRIKKHELTRRDKEEDRMKHVRVNNANVEPVFFAFPDNAELEDILRKETAKAPEYDFVAPDGFGHTFWVVD
;
A
#
# COMPACT_ATOMS: atom_id res chain seq x y z
N MET A 1 -10.54 -21.08 -8.55
CA MET A 1 -10.46 -19.99 -7.55
C MET A 1 -8.99 -19.75 -7.25
N ALA A 2 -8.56 -18.51 -7.13
CA ALA A 2 -7.19 -18.20 -6.76
C ALA A 2 -6.91 -18.60 -5.31
N LYS A 3 -5.68 -19.05 -5.04
CA LYS A 3 -5.24 -19.37 -3.67
C LYS A 3 -4.79 -18.11 -2.98
N VAL A 4 -5.25 -17.91 -1.75
CA VAL A 4 -4.92 -16.75 -0.93
C VAL A 4 -4.44 -17.18 0.45
N LYS A 5 -3.66 -16.32 1.10
CA LYS A 5 -3.20 -16.56 2.48
C LYS A 5 -3.19 -15.25 3.29
N PRO A 6 -3.29 -15.34 4.61
CA PRO A 6 -3.03 -14.22 5.49
C PRO A 6 -1.53 -13.89 5.52
N PHE A 7 -1.19 -12.72 6.01
CA PHE A 7 0.20 -12.29 6.18
C PHE A 7 0.33 -11.32 7.35
N ARG A 8 1.57 -11.11 7.80
CA ARG A 8 1.87 -10.12 8.85
C ARG A 8 2.10 -8.76 8.21
N GLY A 9 1.04 -7.93 8.18
CA GLY A 9 1.12 -6.58 7.64
C GLY A 9 2.10 -5.70 8.41
N VAL A 10 2.82 -4.84 7.69
CA VAL A 10 3.60 -3.75 8.27
C VAL A 10 2.81 -2.47 8.02
N ARG A 11 2.34 -1.84 9.09
CA ARG A 11 1.40 -0.73 9.01
C ARG A 11 1.60 0.28 10.14
N PRO A 12 1.13 1.52 10.01
CA PRO A 12 1.26 2.52 11.08
C PRO A 12 0.41 2.14 12.30
N PRO A 13 0.82 2.56 13.51
CA PRO A 13 -0.07 2.62 14.66
C PRO A 13 -1.29 3.51 14.38
N ARG A 14 -2.42 3.19 15.03
CA ARG A 14 -3.70 3.87 14.79
C ARG A 14 -3.61 5.39 14.90
N GLU A 15 -2.91 5.87 15.91
CA GLU A 15 -2.72 7.29 16.19
C GLU A 15 -1.81 8.03 15.20
N MET A 16 -1.11 7.31 14.35
CA MET A 16 -0.17 7.87 13.37
C MET A 16 -0.62 7.68 11.92
N VAL A 17 -1.73 6.98 11.67
CA VAL A 17 -2.12 6.59 10.32
C VAL A 17 -2.23 7.80 9.38
N GLU A 18 -2.87 8.88 9.81
CA GLU A 18 -3.07 10.08 8.99
C GLU A 18 -1.77 10.83 8.66
N GLU A 19 -0.75 10.71 9.53
CA GLU A 19 0.57 11.30 9.27
C GLU A 19 1.42 10.45 8.32
N VAL A 20 1.17 9.12 8.28
CA VAL A 20 1.99 8.18 7.51
C VAL A 20 1.46 7.95 6.11
N VAL A 21 0.13 7.83 5.95
CA VAL A 21 -0.48 7.48 4.66
C VAL A 21 -0.16 8.49 3.57
N SER A 22 -0.08 8.01 2.35
CA SER A 22 0.11 8.81 1.15
C SER A 22 -0.75 8.29 0.01
N ARG A 23 -0.93 9.10 -1.03
CA ARG A 23 -1.49 8.63 -2.29
C ARG A 23 -0.52 7.65 -2.97
N PRO A 24 -0.98 6.80 -3.91
CA PRO A 24 -0.10 5.92 -4.69
C PRO A 24 1.03 6.69 -5.39
N TYR A 25 2.16 6.03 -5.57
CA TYR A 25 3.39 6.64 -6.12
C TYR A 25 3.23 7.26 -7.52
N ASP A 26 2.30 6.76 -8.30
CA ASP A 26 2.05 7.15 -9.70
C ASP A 26 1.00 8.26 -9.87
N VAL A 27 0.38 8.70 -8.79
CA VAL A 27 -0.62 9.79 -8.79
C VAL A 27 0.03 11.15 -8.81
N LEU A 28 1.24 11.28 -8.24
CA LEU A 28 1.99 12.52 -8.13
C LEU A 28 3.36 12.43 -8.80
N ASN A 29 3.81 13.53 -9.39
CA ASN A 29 5.22 13.67 -9.74
C ASN A 29 6.08 13.94 -8.48
N SER A 30 7.40 13.92 -8.63
CA SER A 30 8.34 14.07 -7.50
C SER A 30 8.29 15.44 -6.82
N GLU A 31 7.97 16.50 -7.56
CA GLU A 31 7.83 17.86 -7.00
C GLU A 31 6.56 17.97 -6.14
N GLU A 32 5.44 17.46 -6.64
CA GLU A 32 4.18 17.41 -5.91
C GLU A 32 4.30 16.57 -4.64
N ALA A 33 4.92 15.39 -4.73
CA ALA A 33 5.15 14.51 -3.58
C ALA A 33 6.06 15.17 -2.53
N ARG A 34 7.09 15.88 -2.96
CA ARG A 34 7.96 16.66 -2.07
C ARG A 34 7.18 17.73 -1.31
N LYS A 35 6.29 18.43 -2.01
CA LYS A 35 5.44 19.47 -1.40
C LYS A 35 4.45 18.87 -0.40
N GLU A 36 3.84 17.73 -0.70
CA GLU A 36 2.93 17.05 0.23
C GLU A 36 3.66 16.49 1.46
N ALA A 37 4.89 16.04 1.30
CA ALA A 37 5.72 15.55 2.40
C ALA A 37 6.40 16.65 3.20
N GLU A 38 6.30 17.93 2.77
CA GLU A 38 7.00 19.04 3.42
C GLU A 38 6.61 19.17 4.89
N GLY A 39 7.63 19.19 5.76
CA GLY A 39 7.41 19.27 7.20
C GLY A 39 6.90 17.98 7.87
N ASN A 40 6.64 16.92 7.10
CA ASN A 40 6.20 15.64 7.63
C ASN A 40 7.23 14.52 7.40
N PRO A 41 8.13 14.26 8.34
CA PRO A 41 9.14 13.20 8.23
C PRO A 41 8.54 11.78 8.27
N LYS A 42 7.26 11.63 8.62
CA LYS A 42 6.54 10.35 8.68
C LYS A 42 5.80 10.04 7.38
N SER A 43 5.76 10.94 6.40
CA SER A 43 5.06 10.70 5.14
C SER A 43 5.65 9.49 4.41
N LEU A 44 4.79 8.54 3.99
CA LEU A 44 5.21 7.35 3.26
C LEU A 44 5.90 7.67 1.93
N TYR A 45 5.71 8.89 1.40
CA TYR A 45 6.43 9.34 0.21
C TYR A 45 7.95 9.26 0.35
N HIS A 46 8.50 9.40 1.56
CA HIS A 46 9.94 9.23 1.80
C HIS A 46 10.45 7.82 1.46
N ILE A 47 9.55 6.83 1.40
CA ILE A 47 9.84 5.42 1.06
C ILE A 47 9.46 5.11 -0.38
N ILE A 48 8.24 5.50 -0.83
CA ILE A 48 7.72 5.12 -2.15
C ILE A 48 8.15 6.06 -3.28
N LYS A 49 8.57 7.28 -2.95
CA LYS A 49 9.17 8.29 -3.83
C LYS A 49 10.46 8.84 -3.21
N PRO A 50 11.47 7.96 -2.99
CA PRO A 50 12.64 8.29 -2.17
C PRO A 50 13.51 9.38 -2.78
N GLU A 51 13.36 9.70 -4.07
CA GLU A 51 14.04 10.84 -4.74
C GLU A 51 13.69 12.20 -4.11
N ILE A 52 12.54 12.30 -3.41
CA ILE A 52 12.18 13.54 -2.70
C ILE A 52 13.13 13.90 -1.54
N ASN A 53 13.92 12.94 -1.07
CA ASN A 53 14.91 13.14 -0.01
C ASN A 53 16.22 13.77 -0.53
N PHE A 54 16.32 14.02 -1.83
CA PHE A 54 17.50 14.62 -2.49
C PHE A 54 17.14 15.95 -3.14
N GLU A 55 18.12 16.62 -3.74
CA GLU A 55 17.89 17.85 -4.50
C GLU A 55 16.89 17.65 -5.64
N PRO A 56 16.06 18.67 -5.95
CA PRO A 56 15.16 18.63 -7.09
C PRO A 56 15.88 18.26 -8.40
N GLY A 57 15.23 17.41 -9.22
CA GLY A 57 15.82 16.92 -10.47
C GLY A 57 16.74 15.71 -10.32
N THR A 58 16.86 15.13 -9.10
CA THR A 58 17.53 13.84 -8.93
C THR A 58 16.77 12.75 -9.72
N ASP A 59 17.53 11.97 -10.50
CA ASP A 59 16.97 10.83 -11.25
C ASP A 59 16.35 9.81 -10.30
N GLU A 60 15.05 9.52 -10.46
CA GLU A 60 14.31 8.55 -9.64
C GLU A 60 14.87 7.13 -9.74
N HIS A 61 15.67 6.83 -10.78
CA HIS A 61 16.30 5.53 -11.02
C HIS A 61 17.78 5.45 -10.58
N ASP A 62 18.33 6.52 -10.00
CA ASP A 62 19.70 6.52 -9.46
C ASP A 62 19.80 5.47 -8.34
N PRO A 63 20.84 4.63 -8.29
CA PRO A 63 21.05 3.64 -7.23
C PRO A 63 20.90 4.19 -5.81
N LYS A 64 21.40 5.41 -5.55
CA LYS A 64 21.28 6.07 -4.23
C LYS A 64 19.85 6.30 -3.78
N VAL A 65 18.90 6.43 -4.74
CA VAL A 65 17.47 6.62 -4.45
C VAL A 65 16.87 5.35 -3.86
N TYR A 66 17.21 4.19 -4.42
CA TYR A 66 16.78 2.90 -3.85
C TYR A 66 17.43 2.61 -2.49
N GLU A 67 18.70 2.97 -2.30
CA GLU A 67 19.35 2.89 -0.99
C GLU A 67 18.63 3.76 0.05
N LYS A 68 18.18 4.94 -0.35
CA LYS A 68 17.39 5.83 0.50
C LYS A 68 16.02 5.23 0.85
N ALA A 69 15.34 4.54 -0.08
CA ALA A 69 14.11 3.83 0.22
C ALA A 69 14.31 2.82 1.37
N VAL A 70 15.38 2.03 1.31
CA VAL A 70 15.72 1.05 2.35
C VAL A 70 16.04 1.74 3.69
N GLU A 71 16.83 2.80 3.66
CA GLU A 71 17.15 3.60 4.85
C GLU A 71 15.89 4.13 5.52
N GLN A 72 14.98 4.72 4.73
CA GLN A 72 13.73 5.27 5.23
C GLN A 72 12.80 4.18 5.76
N PHE A 73 12.64 3.07 5.05
CA PHE A 73 11.81 1.95 5.51
C PHE A 73 12.30 1.38 6.85
N ASN A 74 13.61 1.24 7.02
CA ASN A 74 14.20 0.82 8.29
C ASN A 74 14.03 1.88 9.40
N THR A 75 14.15 3.17 9.05
CA THR A 75 13.96 4.27 9.99
C THR A 75 12.52 4.33 10.49
N PHE A 76 11.54 4.15 9.61
CA PHE A 76 10.13 4.11 9.97
C PHE A 76 9.81 2.97 10.96
N GLN A 77 10.37 1.78 10.72
CA GLN A 77 10.20 0.64 11.64
C GLN A 77 10.92 0.88 12.98
N LYS A 78 12.15 1.40 12.95
CA LYS A 78 12.92 1.71 14.15
C LYS A 78 12.23 2.76 15.05
N ASN A 79 11.57 3.74 14.43
CA ASN A 79 10.85 4.81 15.13
C ASN A 79 9.44 4.39 15.55
N GLY A 80 8.99 3.20 15.18
CA GLY A 80 7.62 2.73 15.45
C GLY A 80 6.55 3.42 14.62
N TRP A 81 6.92 4.09 13.51
CA TRP A 81 5.95 4.70 12.59
C TRP A 81 5.32 3.66 11.67
N LEU A 82 6.02 2.55 11.46
CA LEU A 82 5.52 1.32 10.86
C LEU A 82 5.82 0.16 11.78
N VAL A 83 4.81 -0.66 12.08
CA VAL A 83 4.94 -1.81 12.99
C VAL A 83 4.39 -3.05 12.30
N GLN A 84 5.14 -4.16 12.39
CA GLN A 84 4.67 -5.43 11.88
C GLN A 84 3.68 -6.08 12.83
N ASP A 85 2.54 -6.53 12.31
CA ASP A 85 1.55 -7.26 13.08
C ASP A 85 2.16 -8.52 13.73
N PRO A 86 1.79 -8.85 14.96
CA PRO A 86 2.36 -10.00 15.70
C PRO A 86 1.96 -11.34 15.12
N LYS A 87 0.83 -11.42 14.43
CA LYS A 87 0.31 -12.63 13.78
C LYS A 87 -0.09 -12.36 12.32
N GLU A 88 -0.29 -13.42 11.55
CA GLU A 88 -0.82 -13.34 10.20
C GLU A 88 -2.32 -13.01 10.25
N ASN A 89 -2.74 -12.04 9.47
CA ASN A 89 -4.12 -11.58 9.35
C ASN A 89 -4.52 -11.47 7.88
N TYR A 90 -5.82 -11.49 7.63
CA TYR A 90 -6.42 -10.87 6.46
C TYR A 90 -6.81 -9.44 6.80
N TYR A 91 -7.01 -8.61 5.79
CA TYR A 91 -7.45 -7.23 6.01
C TYR A 91 -8.57 -6.88 5.03
N ILE A 92 -9.43 -5.97 5.47
CA ILE A 92 -10.44 -5.36 4.61
C ILE A 92 -10.13 -3.87 4.55
N TYR A 93 -10.15 -3.33 3.36
CA TYR A 93 -9.97 -1.92 3.10
C TYR A 93 -11.17 -1.37 2.33
N ALA A 94 -11.71 -0.26 2.79
CA ALA A 94 -12.78 0.45 2.11
C ALA A 94 -12.32 1.87 1.76
N GLN A 95 -12.58 2.27 0.52
CA GLN A 95 -12.38 3.63 0.05
C GLN A 95 -13.71 4.25 -0.32
N THR A 96 -13.98 5.44 0.21
CA THR A 96 -15.19 6.20 -0.09
C THR A 96 -14.84 7.44 -0.90
N MET A 97 -15.42 7.57 -2.09
CA MET A 97 -15.26 8.69 -3.00
C MET A 97 -16.63 9.10 -3.52
N ASP A 98 -16.96 10.40 -3.45
CA ASP A 98 -18.24 10.96 -3.91
C ASP A 98 -19.47 10.23 -3.33
N GLY A 99 -19.39 9.83 -2.05
CA GLY A 99 -20.48 9.11 -1.37
C GLY A 99 -20.60 7.63 -1.76
N ARG A 100 -19.71 7.11 -2.60
CA ARG A 100 -19.66 5.71 -3.00
C ARG A 100 -18.51 5.00 -2.34
N THR A 101 -18.79 3.91 -1.62
CA THR A 101 -17.78 3.08 -0.96
C THR A 101 -17.48 1.82 -1.76
N GLN A 102 -16.20 1.57 -1.99
CA GLN A 102 -15.69 0.34 -2.58
C GLN A 102 -14.89 -0.43 -1.53
N TYR A 103 -15.16 -1.72 -1.42
CA TYR A 103 -14.48 -2.62 -0.48
C TYR A 103 -13.54 -3.56 -1.21
N GLY A 104 -12.41 -3.87 -0.57
CA GLY A 104 -11.44 -4.84 -1.06
C GLY A 104 -10.82 -5.65 0.08
N PHE A 105 -10.36 -6.86 -0.26
CA PHE A 105 -9.58 -7.71 0.64
C PHE A 105 -8.09 -7.48 0.37
N VAL A 106 -7.30 -7.24 1.42
CA VAL A 106 -5.84 -7.18 1.33
C VAL A 106 -5.29 -8.51 1.80
N ILE A 107 -4.69 -9.25 0.88
CA ILE A 107 -4.36 -10.67 1.02
C ILE A 107 -3.03 -11.00 0.34
N GLY A 108 -2.40 -12.09 0.72
CA GLY A 108 -1.32 -12.70 -0.05
C GLY A 108 -1.89 -13.58 -1.17
N ALA A 109 -1.70 -13.20 -2.43
CA ALA A 109 -2.09 -14.02 -3.57
C ALA A 109 -0.96 -14.97 -4.00
N TRP A 110 -1.32 -16.18 -4.45
CA TRP A 110 -0.34 -17.18 -4.90
C TRP A 110 0.23 -16.82 -6.27
N VAL A 111 1.56 -16.70 -6.37
CA VAL A 111 2.24 -16.27 -7.61
C VAL A 111 1.98 -17.21 -8.77
N ASP A 112 1.94 -18.54 -8.52
CA ASP A 112 1.69 -19.52 -9.59
C ASP A 112 0.29 -19.35 -10.20
N ASP A 113 -0.71 -18.85 -9.45
CA ASP A 113 -2.03 -18.57 -9.99
C ASP A 113 -2.00 -17.44 -11.03
N TYR A 114 -1.06 -16.49 -10.88
CA TYR A 114 -0.80 -15.47 -11.88
C TYR A 114 -0.01 -16.04 -13.08
N MET A 115 1.05 -16.82 -12.81
CA MET A 115 1.88 -17.42 -13.87
C MET A 115 1.11 -18.41 -14.74
N GLU A 116 0.17 -19.16 -14.16
CA GLU A 116 -0.68 -20.12 -14.86
C GLU A 116 -1.96 -19.50 -15.45
N GLY A 117 -2.17 -18.18 -15.27
CA GLY A 117 -3.30 -17.44 -15.87
C GLY A 117 -4.63 -17.62 -15.15
N ARG A 118 -4.66 -18.17 -13.92
CA ARG A 118 -5.85 -18.14 -13.05
C ARG A 118 -6.16 -16.73 -12.60
N ILE A 119 -5.13 -15.95 -12.23
CA ILE A 119 -5.22 -14.50 -12.09
C ILE A 119 -4.85 -13.92 -13.45
N LYS A 120 -5.81 -13.24 -14.07
CA LYS A 120 -5.64 -12.70 -15.43
C LYS A 120 -4.93 -11.36 -15.39
N LYS A 121 -4.07 -11.13 -16.38
CA LYS A 121 -3.48 -9.81 -16.63
C LYS A 121 -4.55 -8.86 -17.14
N HIS A 122 -4.59 -7.64 -16.60
CA HIS A 122 -5.48 -6.61 -17.09
C HIS A 122 -4.94 -5.95 -18.36
N GLU A 123 -3.64 -5.63 -18.36
CA GLU A 123 -2.97 -4.93 -19.47
C GLU A 123 -1.51 -5.36 -19.56
N LEU A 124 -0.83 -4.91 -20.61
CA LEU A 124 0.61 -5.03 -20.74
C LEU A 124 1.28 -3.89 -19.99
N THR A 125 1.95 -4.22 -18.90
CA THR A 125 2.69 -3.25 -18.11
C THR A 125 3.90 -2.72 -18.92
N ARG A 126 4.19 -1.44 -18.79
CA ARG A 126 5.41 -0.84 -19.32
C ARG A 126 6.63 -1.45 -18.62
N ARG A 127 7.59 -1.91 -19.42
CA ARG A 127 8.77 -2.61 -18.91
C ARG A 127 9.63 -1.77 -17.95
N ASP A 128 9.79 -0.49 -18.24
CA ASP A 128 10.52 0.46 -17.38
C ASP A 128 9.89 0.57 -15.99
N LYS A 129 8.56 0.66 -15.89
CA LYS A 129 7.83 0.72 -14.64
C LYS A 129 7.86 -0.62 -13.87
N GLU A 130 7.75 -1.73 -14.59
CA GLU A 130 7.87 -3.07 -14.00
C GLU A 130 9.25 -3.29 -13.38
N GLU A 131 10.33 -2.96 -14.11
CA GLU A 131 11.71 -3.08 -13.64
C GLU A 131 11.96 -2.19 -12.40
N ASP A 132 11.44 -0.98 -12.39
CA ASP A 132 11.53 -0.06 -11.25
C ASP A 132 10.83 -0.62 -10.01
N ARG A 133 9.56 -1.02 -10.12
CA ARG A 133 8.80 -1.60 -8.99
C ARG A 133 9.40 -2.90 -8.49
N MET A 134 9.87 -3.76 -9.39
CA MET A 134 10.61 -4.97 -9.04
C MET A 134 11.86 -4.66 -8.21
N LYS A 135 12.59 -3.61 -8.57
CA LYS A 135 13.78 -3.16 -7.85
C LYS A 135 13.42 -2.65 -6.45
N HIS A 136 12.36 -1.83 -6.32
CA HIS A 136 11.85 -1.37 -5.03
C HIS A 136 11.48 -2.55 -4.10
N VAL A 137 10.70 -3.52 -4.60
CA VAL A 137 10.33 -4.72 -3.82
C VAL A 137 11.57 -5.50 -3.39
N ARG A 138 12.53 -5.69 -4.30
CA ARG A 138 13.75 -6.46 -4.03
C ARG A 138 14.64 -5.81 -2.96
N VAL A 139 14.88 -4.51 -3.05
CA VAL A 139 15.77 -3.82 -2.11
C VAL A 139 15.14 -3.67 -0.72
N ASN A 140 13.84 -3.39 -0.64
CA ASN A 140 13.13 -3.27 0.63
C ASN A 140 12.74 -4.63 1.24
N ASN A 141 12.83 -5.73 0.46
CA ASN A 141 12.30 -7.04 0.82
C ASN A 141 10.83 -6.97 1.30
N ALA A 142 10.06 -6.10 0.69
CA ALA A 142 8.67 -5.82 1.06
C ALA A 142 7.86 -5.33 -0.15
N ASN A 143 6.58 -5.68 -0.22
CA ASN A 143 5.61 -5.05 -1.09
C ASN A 143 5.07 -3.81 -0.37
N VAL A 144 5.67 -2.66 -0.62
CA VAL A 144 5.26 -1.41 0.04
C VAL A 144 3.93 -0.91 -0.52
N GLU A 145 3.67 -1.17 -1.81
CA GLU A 145 2.43 -0.81 -2.48
C GLU A 145 1.79 -2.09 -3.06
N PRO A 146 0.64 -2.54 -2.48
CA PRO A 146 -0.05 -3.73 -2.97
C PRO A 146 -0.66 -3.49 -4.36
N VAL A 147 -0.69 -4.55 -5.18
CA VAL A 147 -1.35 -4.52 -6.49
C VAL A 147 -2.86 -4.64 -6.35
N PHE A 148 -3.59 -3.99 -7.25
CA PHE A 148 -5.05 -4.04 -7.29
C PHE A 148 -5.53 -5.17 -8.21
N PHE A 149 -6.45 -6.00 -7.71
CA PHE A 149 -7.14 -7.03 -8.46
C PHE A 149 -8.66 -6.84 -8.39
N ALA A 150 -9.35 -7.18 -9.47
CA ALA A 150 -10.80 -7.28 -9.47
C ALA A 150 -11.23 -8.75 -9.52
N PHE A 151 -12.35 -9.08 -8.91
CA PHE A 151 -12.95 -10.41 -8.94
C PHE A 151 -14.47 -10.29 -9.13
N PRO A 152 -15.12 -11.33 -9.70
CA PRO A 152 -16.58 -11.36 -9.83
C PRO A 152 -17.26 -11.38 -8.47
N ASP A 153 -18.50 -10.91 -8.41
CA ASP A 153 -19.35 -10.98 -7.23
C ASP A 153 -19.40 -12.39 -6.67
N ASN A 154 -19.33 -12.51 -5.35
CA ASN A 154 -19.34 -13.79 -4.65
C ASN A 154 -20.07 -13.63 -3.31
N ALA A 155 -21.17 -14.33 -3.16
CA ALA A 155 -22.05 -14.23 -1.99
C ALA A 155 -21.36 -14.61 -0.66
N GLU A 156 -20.43 -15.57 -0.68
CA GLU A 156 -19.67 -15.94 0.52
C GLU A 156 -18.72 -14.82 0.97
N LEU A 157 -18.05 -14.17 0.01
CA LEU A 157 -17.18 -13.03 0.29
C LEU A 157 -17.97 -11.81 0.74
N GLU A 158 -19.16 -11.58 0.18
CA GLU A 158 -20.06 -10.52 0.62
C GLU A 158 -20.55 -10.73 2.05
N ASP A 159 -20.87 -11.99 2.43
CA ASP A 159 -21.24 -12.33 3.79
C ASP A 159 -20.10 -12.12 4.80
N ILE A 160 -18.87 -12.49 4.43
CA ILE A 160 -17.67 -12.23 5.23
C ILE A 160 -17.48 -10.71 5.37
N LEU A 161 -17.52 -9.99 4.27
CA LEU A 161 -17.37 -8.55 4.25
C LEU A 161 -18.38 -7.88 5.21
N ARG A 162 -19.67 -8.21 5.08
CA ARG A 162 -20.73 -7.66 5.92
C ARG A 162 -20.53 -7.95 7.40
N LYS A 163 -20.05 -9.16 7.76
CA LYS A 163 -19.80 -9.55 9.16
C LYS A 163 -18.61 -8.79 9.74
N GLU A 164 -17.52 -8.70 9.00
CA GLU A 164 -16.30 -8.10 9.49
C GLU A 164 -16.39 -6.56 9.54
N THR A 165 -17.04 -5.94 8.57
CA THR A 165 -17.23 -4.48 8.54
C THR A 165 -18.28 -3.96 9.52
N ALA A 166 -19.09 -4.85 10.11
CA ALA A 166 -19.96 -4.50 11.24
C ALA A 166 -19.21 -4.30 12.57
N LYS A 167 -17.94 -4.72 12.62
CA LYS A 167 -17.06 -4.50 13.79
C LYS A 167 -16.44 -3.11 13.72
N ALA A 168 -15.91 -2.63 14.86
CA ALA A 168 -15.15 -1.40 14.88
C ALA A 168 -13.91 -1.49 13.99
N PRO A 169 -13.66 -0.51 13.10
CA PRO A 169 -12.49 -0.52 12.25
C PRO A 169 -11.20 -0.21 13.02
N GLU A 170 -10.10 -0.67 12.51
CA GLU A 170 -8.76 -0.29 12.98
C GLU A 170 -8.44 1.15 12.60
N TYR A 171 -8.72 1.56 11.36
CA TYR A 171 -8.62 2.94 10.91
C TYR A 171 -9.95 3.40 10.31
N ASP A 172 -10.28 4.67 10.52
CA ASP A 172 -11.42 5.33 9.90
C ASP A 172 -11.16 6.85 9.87
N PHE A 173 -10.83 7.38 8.71
CA PHE A 173 -10.47 8.78 8.53
C PHE A 173 -10.79 9.28 7.12
N VAL A 174 -10.80 10.59 6.95
CA VAL A 174 -10.93 11.25 5.63
C VAL A 174 -9.62 11.96 5.33
N ALA A 175 -8.99 11.59 4.22
CA ALA A 175 -7.75 12.21 3.78
C ALA A 175 -7.97 13.66 3.29
N PRO A 176 -6.90 14.49 3.20
CA PRO A 176 -7.01 15.88 2.74
C PRO A 176 -7.63 16.08 1.36
N ASP A 177 -7.57 15.06 0.50
CA ASP A 177 -8.21 15.04 -0.83
C ASP A 177 -9.73 14.76 -0.78
N GLY A 178 -10.29 14.54 0.42
CA GLY A 178 -11.71 14.27 0.65
C GLY A 178 -12.10 12.80 0.52
N PHE A 179 -11.16 11.89 0.29
CA PHE A 179 -11.43 10.46 0.24
C PHE A 179 -11.47 9.84 1.63
N GLY A 180 -12.52 9.05 1.90
CA GLY A 180 -12.65 8.28 3.12
C GLY A 180 -11.88 6.95 3.03
N HIS A 181 -11.20 6.60 4.11
CA HIS A 181 -10.43 5.37 4.23
C HIS A 181 -10.83 4.63 5.50
N THR A 182 -11.32 3.42 5.36
CA THR A 182 -11.69 2.57 6.50
C THR A 182 -10.98 1.22 6.37
N PHE A 183 -10.44 0.71 7.47
CA PHE A 183 -9.60 -0.49 7.45
C PHE A 183 -9.90 -1.40 8.63
N TRP A 184 -10.02 -2.69 8.40
CA TRP A 184 -10.25 -3.72 9.41
C TRP A 184 -9.16 -4.78 9.37
N VAL A 185 -8.75 -5.22 10.55
CA VAL A 185 -7.87 -6.38 10.72
C VAL A 185 -8.76 -7.59 11.00
N VAL A 186 -8.62 -8.65 10.19
CA VAL A 186 -9.44 -9.87 10.25
C VAL A 186 -8.54 -11.03 10.59
N ASP A 187 -8.74 -11.65 11.75
CA ASP A 187 -7.98 -12.76 12.30
C ASP A 187 -8.71 -14.11 12.23
#